data_8c367436e44fdef67b69841dcf4d6e00
#
_entry.id   8c367436e44fdef67b69841dcf4d6e00
#
_cell.length_a   1.000
_cell.length_b   1.000
_cell.length_c   1.000
_cell.angle_alpha   90.00
_cell.angle_beta   90.00
_cell.angle_gamma   90.00
#
_symmetry.space_group_name_H-M   'P 1'
#
loop_
_entity.id
_entity.type
_entity.pdbx_description
1 polymer ?
#
loop_
_entity_poly.entity_id
_entity_poly.type
_entity_poly.pdbx_seq_one_letter_code
_entity_poly.pdbx_strand_id
1 'polypeptide(L)'
;SPTSDQWKGYPVAIGNTLRLKRKEWQIRVLSREGMQVERFICVNTGKQPLNLSALMLPEYIRFRTEPKVILPETEADMILSIDRSLLPQKNEITFCLVLDGISVRPSERTVQVKLLLQ
;
A
#
# COMPACT_ATOMS: atom_id res chain seq x y z
N SER A 1 18.17 11.69 -16.94
CA SER A 1 17.78 10.30 -16.80
C SER A 1 16.40 10.06 -17.40
N PRO A 2 16.21 9.01 -18.13
CA PRO A 2 14.89 8.70 -18.69
C PRO A 2 13.85 8.34 -17.65
N THR A 3 14.26 8.17 -16.41
CA THR A 3 13.40 7.68 -15.36
C THR A 3 12.27 8.63 -15.01
N SER A 4 12.49 9.95 -15.07
CA SER A 4 11.45 10.90 -14.70
C SER A 4 10.23 10.84 -15.62
N ASP A 5 10.44 10.65 -16.92
CA ASP A 5 9.34 10.49 -17.86
C ASP A 5 8.72 9.10 -17.77
N GLN A 6 9.55 8.10 -17.55
CA GLN A 6 9.12 6.72 -17.44
C GLN A 6 8.17 6.52 -16.23
N TRP A 7 8.42 7.25 -15.15
CA TRP A 7 7.66 7.10 -13.91
C TRP A 7 6.68 8.25 -13.68
N LYS A 8 6.27 8.92 -14.73
CA LYS A 8 5.42 10.10 -14.66
C LYS A 8 4.09 9.84 -13.96
N GLY A 9 3.53 8.64 -14.11
CA GLY A 9 2.30 8.25 -13.44
C GLY A 9 2.47 7.86 -11.97
N TYR A 10 3.71 7.92 -11.44
CA TYR A 10 4.04 7.50 -10.07
C TYR A 10 4.84 8.58 -9.37
N PRO A 11 4.19 9.67 -8.96
CA PRO A 11 4.91 10.83 -8.43
C PRO A 11 5.51 10.64 -7.04
N VAL A 12 5.06 9.65 -6.29
CA VAL A 12 5.48 9.47 -4.90
C VAL A 12 6.61 8.44 -4.83
N ALA A 13 7.79 8.88 -4.38
CA ALA A 13 8.93 7.99 -4.20
C ALA A 13 9.00 7.50 -2.77
N ILE A 14 9.25 6.19 -2.61
CA ILE A 14 9.59 5.58 -1.32
C ILE A 14 11.01 5.07 -1.45
N GLY A 15 11.95 5.84 -0.92
CA GLY A 15 13.37 5.60 -1.15
C GLY A 15 13.70 5.70 -2.63
N ASN A 16 14.64 4.87 -3.07
CA ASN A 16 15.12 4.86 -4.45
C ASN A 16 14.58 3.68 -5.26
N THR A 17 13.70 2.87 -4.68
CA THR A 17 13.36 1.59 -5.28
C THR A 17 11.87 1.37 -5.49
N LEU A 18 11.01 2.21 -4.94
CA LEU A 18 9.57 2.03 -5.09
C LEU A 18 8.91 3.38 -5.34
N ARG A 19 7.94 3.38 -6.24
CA ARG A 19 7.11 4.57 -6.46
C ARG A 19 5.65 4.18 -6.45
N LEU A 20 4.85 5.10 -5.91
CA LEU A 20 3.42 4.95 -5.76
C LEU A 20 2.71 6.12 -6.45
N LYS A 21 1.43 5.98 -6.65
CA LYS A 21 0.61 7.09 -7.12
C LYS A 21 0.27 8.04 -5.99
N ARG A 22 0.06 7.51 -4.77
CA ARG A 22 -0.33 8.30 -3.59
C ARG A 22 0.22 7.66 -2.34
N LYS A 23 0.46 8.47 -1.32
CA LYS A 23 0.81 8.02 0.04
C LYS A 23 -0.37 8.10 1.01
N GLU A 24 -1.51 8.50 0.53
CA GLU A 24 -2.73 8.62 1.32
C GLU A 24 -3.84 7.88 0.60
N TRP A 25 -4.34 6.83 1.22
CA TRP A 25 -5.39 6.00 0.64
C TRP A 25 -6.67 6.20 1.43
N GLN A 26 -7.75 6.49 0.72
CA GLN A 26 -9.06 6.68 1.31
C GLN A 26 -10.00 5.63 0.74
N ILE A 27 -10.61 4.85 1.61
CA ILE A 27 -11.41 3.69 1.24
C ILE A 27 -12.80 3.82 1.86
N ARG A 28 -13.83 3.71 1.04
CA ARG A 28 -15.22 3.67 1.51
C ARG A 28 -15.59 2.24 1.88
N VAL A 29 -16.19 2.09 3.06
CA VAL A 29 -16.65 0.81 3.57
C VAL A 29 -18.16 0.91 3.76
N LEU A 30 -18.92 0.24 2.89
CA LEU A 30 -20.38 0.38 2.83
C LEU A 30 -21.12 -0.72 3.57
N SER A 31 -20.40 -1.71 4.09
CA SER A 31 -20.97 -2.84 4.81
C SER A 31 -20.00 -3.26 5.91
N ARG A 32 -20.51 -3.90 6.96
CA ARG A 32 -19.66 -4.43 8.02
C ARG A 32 -19.61 -5.95 8.00
N GLU A 33 -19.83 -6.54 6.84
CA GLU A 33 -19.80 -7.99 6.66
C GLU A 33 -18.83 -8.39 5.56
N GLY A 34 -18.14 -9.50 5.78
CA GLY A 34 -17.28 -10.11 4.78
C GLY A 34 -15.97 -9.36 4.54
N MET A 35 -15.31 -9.77 3.50
CA MET A 35 -14.00 -9.23 3.11
C MET A 35 -14.18 -8.19 2.01
N GLN A 36 -13.38 -7.13 2.10
CA GLN A 36 -13.29 -6.11 1.06
C GLN A 36 -11.83 -6.04 0.61
N VAL A 37 -11.60 -6.08 -0.69
CA VAL A 37 -10.27 -6.08 -1.27
C VAL A 37 -10.07 -4.79 -2.06
N GLU A 38 -8.98 -4.07 -1.76
CA GLU A 38 -8.60 -2.83 -2.44
C GLU A 38 -7.22 -2.99 -3.02
N ARG A 39 -7.02 -2.47 -4.24
CA ARG A 39 -5.75 -2.60 -4.96
C ARG A 39 -5.16 -1.24 -5.22
N PHE A 40 -3.85 -1.11 -4.97
CA PHE A 40 -3.11 0.13 -5.18
C PHE A 40 -1.84 -0.21 -5.94
N ILE A 41 -1.69 0.37 -7.10
CA ILE A 41 -0.58 0.04 -7.98
C ILE A 41 0.72 0.69 -7.51
N CYS A 42 1.82 -0.03 -7.69
CA CYS A 42 3.16 0.48 -7.44
C CYS A 42 4.10 0.01 -8.54
N VAL A 43 5.30 0.55 -8.54
CA VAL A 43 6.33 0.16 -9.49
C VAL A 43 7.67 0.05 -8.79
N ASN A 44 8.41 -1.01 -9.11
CA ASN A 44 9.79 -1.18 -8.65
C ASN A 44 10.71 -0.45 -9.61
N THR A 45 11.26 0.67 -9.19
CA THR A 45 12.16 1.48 -10.00
C THR A 45 13.62 1.18 -9.75
N GLY A 46 13.91 0.24 -8.86
CA GLY A 46 15.25 -0.17 -8.53
C GLY A 46 15.78 -1.25 -9.47
N LYS A 47 16.94 -1.78 -9.12
CA LYS A 47 17.64 -2.81 -9.90
C LYS A 47 17.52 -4.19 -9.30
N GLN A 48 16.90 -4.32 -8.12
CA GLN A 48 16.74 -5.58 -7.42
C GLN A 48 15.26 -5.90 -7.26
N PRO A 49 14.91 -7.19 -7.21
CA PRO A 49 13.53 -7.58 -6.88
C PRO A 49 13.13 -7.06 -5.50
N LEU A 50 11.87 -6.69 -5.35
CA LEU A 50 11.31 -6.27 -4.07
C LEU A 50 10.33 -7.32 -3.57
N ASN A 51 10.36 -7.54 -2.26
CA ASN A 51 9.41 -8.39 -1.57
C ASN A 51 8.82 -7.57 -0.42
N LEU A 52 7.67 -6.95 -0.68
CA LEU A 52 7.04 -6.04 0.26
C LEU A 52 6.13 -6.78 1.22
N SER A 53 6.19 -6.38 2.48
CA SER A 53 5.23 -6.77 3.50
C SER A 53 4.84 -5.52 4.28
N ALA A 54 3.96 -5.66 5.26
CA ALA A 54 3.55 -4.54 6.10
C ALA A 54 3.71 -4.90 7.56
N LEU A 55 4.08 -3.89 8.35
CA LEU A 55 4.34 -4.05 9.77
C LEU A 55 3.17 -3.50 10.59
N MET A 56 2.93 -4.12 11.74
CA MET A 56 2.02 -3.61 12.78
C MET A 56 0.61 -3.32 12.25
N LEU A 57 0.08 -4.21 11.42
CA LEU A 57 -1.26 -4.05 10.87
C LEU A 57 -2.33 -4.24 11.95
N PRO A 58 -3.44 -3.46 11.89
CA PRO A 58 -4.61 -3.77 12.69
C PRO A 58 -5.12 -5.18 12.37
N GLU A 59 -5.84 -5.80 13.32
CA GLU A 59 -6.32 -7.17 13.13
C GLU A 59 -7.29 -7.33 11.95
N TYR A 60 -7.95 -6.26 11.55
CA TYR A 60 -8.92 -6.29 10.44
C TYR A 60 -8.27 -6.04 9.08
N ILE A 61 -6.94 -5.89 8.99
CA ILE A 61 -6.22 -5.60 7.74
C ILE A 61 -5.20 -6.70 7.45
N ARG A 62 -5.18 -7.15 6.18
CA ARG A 62 -4.11 -7.98 5.65
C ARG A 62 -3.52 -7.29 4.44
N PHE A 63 -2.23 -7.51 4.22
CA PHE A 63 -1.50 -6.89 3.12
C PHE A 63 -0.70 -7.95 2.36
N ARG A 64 -0.74 -7.85 1.03
CA ARG A 64 0.13 -8.64 0.16
C ARG A 64 0.33 -7.91 -1.16
N THR A 65 1.21 -8.40 -2.00
CA THR A 65 1.38 -7.88 -3.36
C THR A 65 1.12 -8.97 -4.39
N GLU A 66 0.75 -8.54 -5.58
CA GLU A 66 0.67 -9.40 -6.77
C GLU A 66 1.44 -8.74 -7.90
N PRO A 67 2.53 -9.36 -8.40
CA PRO A 67 3.12 -10.61 -7.92
C PRO A 67 3.77 -10.45 -6.55
N LYS A 68 4.02 -11.56 -5.87
CA LYS A 68 4.64 -11.55 -4.55
C LYS A 68 6.04 -10.92 -4.58
N VAL A 69 6.81 -11.25 -5.60
CA VAL A 69 8.12 -10.66 -5.85
C VAL A 69 7.98 -9.70 -7.02
N ILE A 70 8.32 -8.43 -6.79
CA ILE A 70 8.19 -7.38 -7.81
C ILE A 70 9.54 -7.21 -8.49
N LEU A 71 9.61 -7.62 -9.74
CA LEU A 71 10.85 -7.53 -10.51
C LEU A 71 11.19 -6.07 -10.85
N PRO A 72 12.47 -5.77 -11.09
CA PRO A 72 12.87 -4.42 -11.49
C PRO A 72 12.10 -3.91 -12.68
N GLU A 73 11.74 -2.64 -12.64
CA GLU A 73 11.06 -1.93 -13.72
C GLU A 73 9.68 -2.50 -14.07
N THR A 74 9.06 -3.22 -13.12
CA THR A 74 7.70 -3.74 -13.32
C THR A 74 6.74 -3.17 -12.29
N GLU A 75 5.48 -3.18 -12.67
CA GLU A 75 4.38 -2.78 -11.81
C GLU A 75 3.85 -3.96 -11.02
N ALA A 76 3.20 -3.66 -9.90
CA ALA A 76 2.53 -4.65 -9.08
C ALA A 76 1.35 -4.01 -8.39
N ASP A 77 0.43 -4.84 -7.91
CA ASP A 77 -0.65 -4.39 -7.05
C ASP A 77 -0.27 -4.61 -5.59
N MET A 78 -0.43 -3.57 -4.78
CA MET A 78 -0.46 -3.68 -3.33
C MET A 78 -1.91 -3.93 -2.95
N ILE A 79 -2.17 -4.99 -2.21
CA ILE A 79 -3.52 -5.45 -1.95
C ILE A 79 -3.80 -5.37 -0.46
N LEU A 80 -4.81 -4.57 -0.11
CA LEU A 80 -5.37 -4.55 1.23
C LEU A 80 -6.64 -5.38 1.26
N SER A 81 -6.68 -6.34 2.19
CA SER A 81 -7.89 -7.09 2.48
C SER A 81 -8.41 -6.63 3.82
N ILE A 82 -9.65 -6.17 3.84
CA ILE A 82 -10.31 -5.64 5.04
C ILE A 82 -11.34 -6.66 5.51
N ASP A 83 -11.16 -7.18 6.72
CA ASP A 83 -12.19 -8.00 7.34
C ASP A 83 -13.19 -7.06 8.00
N ARG A 84 -14.29 -6.81 7.29
CA ARG A 84 -15.26 -5.80 7.72
C ARG A 84 -16.00 -6.18 8.99
N SER A 85 -16.05 -7.47 9.31
CA SER A 85 -16.71 -7.93 10.54
C SER A 85 -15.93 -7.58 11.80
N LEU A 86 -14.63 -7.28 11.66
CA LEU A 86 -13.76 -6.93 12.78
C LEU A 86 -13.57 -5.42 12.96
N LEU A 87 -14.20 -4.61 12.13
CA LEU A 87 -14.02 -3.16 12.18
C LEU A 87 -14.64 -2.58 13.46
N PRO A 88 -13.96 -1.62 14.11
CA PRO A 88 -14.53 -0.90 15.25
C PRO A 88 -15.79 -0.15 14.89
N GLN A 89 -16.65 0.11 15.88
CA GLN A 89 -17.89 0.87 15.70
C GLN A 89 -17.58 2.37 15.67
N LYS A 90 -16.99 2.81 14.57
CA LYS A 90 -16.62 4.21 14.33
C LYS A 90 -17.03 4.59 12.91
N ASN A 91 -17.17 5.88 12.66
CA ASN A 91 -17.47 6.39 11.32
C ASN A 91 -16.22 6.55 10.47
N GLU A 92 -15.07 6.67 11.12
CA GLU A 92 -13.80 6.87 10.45
C GLU A 92 -12.70 6.15 11.21
N ILE A 93 -11.86 5.45 10.49
CA ILE A 93 -10.70 4.76 11.06
C ILE A 93 -9.50 5.16 10.25
N THR A 94 -8.44 5.61 10.93
CA THR A 94 -7.16 5.91 10.30
C THR A 94 -6.08 5.01 10.88
N PHE A 95 -5.17 4.56 10.04
CA PHE A 95 -3.98 3.86 10.48
C PHE A 95 -2.84 4.09 9.51
N CYS A 96 -1.63 3.82 9.99
CA CYS A 96 -0.42 3.91 9.19
C CYS A 96 -0.03 2.54 8.68
N LEU A 97 0.06 2.41 7.37
CA LEU A 97 0.58 1.20 6.74
C LEU A 97 2.08 1.40 6.57
N VAL A 98 2.87 0.71 7.37
CA VAL A 98 4.32 0.79 7.31
C VAL A 98 4.83 -0.37 6.46
N LEU A 99 5.37 -0.06 5.30
CA LEU A 99 5.91 -1.07 4.39
C LEU A 99 7.24 -1.59 4.91
N ASP A 100 7.50 -2.87 4.69
CA ASP A 100 8.76 -3.52 4.99
C ASP A 100 9.33 -4.12 3.72
N GLY A 101 10.65 -4.30 3.70
CA GLY A 101 11.36 -4.80 2.51
C GLY A 101 12.04 -3.72 1.70
N ILE A 102 12.08 -2.50 2.21
CA ILE A 102 12.75 -1.36 1.60
C ILE A 102 13.69 -0.73 2.64
N SER A 103 14.92 -0.44 2.24
CA SER A 103 15.96 0.08 3.14
C SER A 103 15.88 1.60 3.27
N VAL A 104 14.82 2.09 3.90
CA VAL A 104 14.67 3.50 4.26
C VAL A 104 14.05 3.59 5.65
N ARG A 105 14.07 4.78 6.22
CA ARG A 105 13.48 5.00 7.55
C ARG A 105 11.99 4.72 7.54
N PRO A 106 11.42 4.25 8.65
CA PRO A 106 9.98 3.96 8.72
C PRO A 106 9.09 5.13 8.28
N SER A 107 9.46 6.36 8.63
CA SER A 107 8.67 7.53 8.25
C SER A 107 8.61 7.73 6.73
N GLU A 108 9.60 7.22 6.00
CA GLU A 108 9.64 7.35 4.54
C GLU A 108 8.91 6.22 3.81
N ARG A 109 8.53 5.16 4.52
CA ARG A 109 7.82 4.02 3.92
C ARG A 109 6.45 3.80 4.55
N THR A 110 5.81 4.89 4.97
CA THR A 110 4.50 4.86 5.60
C THR A 110 3.44 5.42 4.66
N VAL A 111 2.35 4.70 4.54
CA VAL A 111 1.16 5.12 3.80
C VAL A 111 0.05 5.37 4.82
N GLN A 112 -0.61 6.51 4.71
CA GLN A 112 -1.75 6.83 5.55
C GLN A 112 -3.00 6.21 4.94
N VAL A 113 -3.72 5.43 5.72
CA VAL A 113 -4.96 4.79 5.27
C VAL A 113 -6.12 5.31 6.10
N LYS A 114 -7.16 5.73 5.41
CA LYS A 114 -8.40 6.21 6.03
C LYS A 114 -9.56 5.37 5.52
N LEU A 115 -10.28 4.74 6.44
CA LEU A 115 -11.50 4.02 6.14
C LEU A 115 -12.68 4.90 6.52
N LEU A 116 -13.56 5.15 5.56
CA LEU A 116 -14.80 5.89 5.78
C LEU A 116 -15.94 4.88 5.86
N LEU A 117 -16.53 4.75 7.03
CA LEU A 117 -17.53 3.73 7.31
C LEU A 117 -18.94 4.34 7.40
N GLN A 118 -19.88 3.56 6.96
CA GLN A 118 -21.29 3.93 7.07
C GLN A 118 -22.03 3.01 8.03
#